data_2d36f22e368c47d506f2af3146ec7917
#
_entry.id   2d36f22e368c47d506f2af3146ec7917
#
_cell.length_a   1.000
_cell.length_b   1.000
_cell.length_c   1.000
_cell.angle_alpha   90.00
_cell.angle_beta   90.00
_cell.angle_gamma   90.00
#
_symmetry.space_group_name_H-M   'P 1'
#
loop_
_entity.id
_entity.type
_entity.pdbx_description
1 polymer ?
#
loop_
_entity_poly.entity_id
_entity_poly.type
_entity_poly.pdbx_seq_one_letter_code
_entity_poly.pdbx_strand_id
1 'polypeptide(L)'
;MAKFKFAHNNFNVLDLERSLKFYKEALGLEEVRRINGEGFIIVFLGDEQGSAHQLELTWLANRKEPYKLGDNEFHLALRTDDYAAAHAKHEQMGCICYENTAMGIYFIVDPDGYWVEILPPVVEEKY
;
A
#
# COMPACT_ATOMS: atom_id res chain seq x y z
N MET A 1 -31.95 -2.24 10.17
CA MET A 1 -31.05 -1.32 9.49
C MET A 1 -29.75 -2.00 9.11
N ALA A 2 -29.25 -1.74 7.92
CA ALA A 2 -27.96 -2.29 7.51
C ALA A 2 -26.82 -1.63 8.28
N LYS A 3 -25.74 -2.38 8.51
CA LYS A 3 -24.52 -1.89 9.14
C LYS A 3 -23.36 -2.11 8.16
N PHE A 4 -22.34 -1.29 8.26
CA PHE A 4 -21.22 -1.33 7.32
C PHE A 4 -19.88 -1.45 8.06
N LYS A 5 -18.92 -2.13 7.44
CA LYS A 5 -17.55 -2.22 7.98
C LYS A 5 -16.57 -2.12 6.83
N PHE A 6 -15.37 -1.66 7.13
CA PHE A 6 -14.32 -1.58 6.12
C PHE A 6 -13.96 -2.97 5.61
N ALA A 7 -13.79 -3.09 4.29
CA ALA A 7 -13.41 -4.37 3.67
C ALA A 7 -12.04 -4.26 3.01
N HIS A 8 -11.94 -3.41 1.98
CA HIS A 8 -10.68 -3.24 1.27
C HIS A 8 -10.67 -1.89 0.54
N ASN A 9 -9.50 -1.49 0.07
CA ASN A 9 -9.34 -0.46 -0.93
C ASN A 9 -8.60 -1.05 -2.12
N ASN A 10 -8.66 -0.41 -3.28
CA ASN A 10 -8.06 -0.93 -4.50
C ASN A 10 -7.06 0.05 -5.10
N PHE A 11 -5.94 -0.52 -5.60
CA PHE A 11 -5.03 0.17 -6.50
C PHE A 11 -4.98 -0.62 -7.81
N ASN A 12 -5.20 0.06 -8.93
CA ASN A 12 -4.97 -0.54 -10.24
C ASN A 12 -3.48 -0.44 -10.55
N VAL A 13 -2.89 -1.54 -11.02
CA VAL A 13 -1.44 -1.63 -11.25
C VAL A 13 -1.15 -2.07 -12.69
N LEU A 14 -0.05 -1.58 -13.26
CA LEU A 14 0.33 -1.94 -14.62
C LEU A 14 1.07 -3.26 -14.70
N ASP A 15 1.86 -3.58 -13.69
CA ASP A 15 2.68 -4.78 -13.64
C ASP A 15 2.45 -5.47 -12.31
N LEU A 16 1.62 -6.49 -12.32
CA LEU A 16 1.20 -7.16 -11.08
C LEU A 16 2.37 -7.73 -10.30
N GLU A 17 3.30 -8.43 -10.97
CA GLU A 17 4.43 -9.05 -10.28
C GLU A 17 5.33 -8.02 -9.64
N ARG A 18 5.55 -6.89 -10.31
CA ARG A 18 6.35 -5.78 -9.77
C ARG A 18 5.70 -5.22 -8.51
N SER A 19 4.39 -5.03 -8.54
CA SER A 19 3.67 -4.50 -7.39
C SER A 19 3.62 -5.48 -6.23
N LEU A 20 3.41 -6.77 -6.50
CA LEU A 20 3.42 -7.80 -5.47
C LEU A 20 4.77 -7.85 -4.76
N LYS A 21 5.85 -7.78 -5.54
CA LYS A 21 7.20 -7.77 -4.97
C LYS A 21 7.42 -6.53 -4.10
N PHE A 22 7.01 -5.37 -4.58
CA PHE A 22 7.17 -4.12 -3.82
C PHE A 22 6.46 -4.19 -2.47
N TYR A 23 5.18 -4.58 -2.47
CA TYR A 23 4.41 -4.60 -1.23
C TYR A 23 4.91 -5.65 -0.25
N LYS A 24 5.44 -6.75 -0.74
CA LYS A 24 6.05 -7.74 0.13
C LYS A 24 7.34 -7.22 0.75
N GLU A 25 8.23 -6.64 -0.05
CA GLU A 25 9.51 -6.12 0.44
C GLU A 25 9.33 -4.91 1.34
N ALA A 26 8.48 -3.97 0.94
CA ALA A 26 8.33 -2.72 1.67
C ALA A 26 7.51 -2.87 2.94
N LEU A 27 6.44 -3.65 2.91
CA LEU A 27 5.43 -3.64 3.96
C LEU A 27 5.08 -5.02 4.51
N GLY A 28 5.68 -6.08 4.00
CA GLY A 28 5.38 -7.44 4.45
C GLY A 28 3.98 -7.90 4.08
N LEU A 29 3.37 -7.29 3.08
CA LEU A 29 2.03 -7.69 2.64
C LEU A 29 2.11 -8.90 1.72
N GLU A 30 1.28 -9.91 1.96
CA GLU A 30 1.29 -11.14 1.19
C GLU A 30 -0.09 -11.43 0.61
N GLU A 31 -0.08 -12.15 -0.50
CA GLU A 31 -1.30 -12.55 -1.16
C GLU A 31 -2.11 -13.50 -0.28
N VAL A 32 -3.38 -13.15 -0.02
CA VAL A 32 -4.28 -13.99 0.74
C VAL A 32 -5.41 -14.55 -0.12
N ARG A 33 -5.69 -13.93 -1.27
CA ARG A 33 -6.71 -14.39 -2.18
C ARG A 33 -6.47 -13.81 -3.57
N ARG A 34 -6.84 -14.56 -4.59
CA ARG A 34 -6.67 -14.14 -5.98
C ARG A 34 -7.90 -14.50 -6.78
N ILE A 35 -8.31 -13.61 -7.67
CA ILE A 35 -9.38 -13.86 -8.64
C ILE A 35 -8.79 -13.72 -10.03
N ASN A 36 -8.82 -14.79 -10.81
CA ASN A 36 -8.36 -14.78 -12.20
C ASN A 36 -9.60 -14.74 -13.09
N GLY A 37 -9.80 -13.60 -13.76
CA GLY A 37 -10.90 -13.44 -14.69
C GLY A 37 -10.41 -13.37 -16.12
N GLU A 38 -11.35 -13.18 -17.03
CA GLU A 38 -11.01 -12.98 -18.43
C GLU A 38 -10.57 -11.53 -18.63
N GLY A 39 -9.27 -11.35 -18.88
CA GLY A 39 -8.70 -10.02 -19.11
C GLY A 39 -8.39 -9.25 -17.84
N PHE A 40 -8.47 -9.87 -16.66
CA PHE A 40 -8.09 -9.20 -15.43
C PHE A 40 -7.62 -10.18 -14.35
N ILE A 41 -6.82 -9.69 -13.43
CA ILE A 41 -6.42 -10.43 -12.23
C ILE A 41 -6.58 -9.49 -11.05
N ILE A 42 -7.21 -9.98 -9.99
CA ILE A 42 -7.35 -9.24 -8.74
C ILE A 42 -6.66 -10.02 -7.64
N VAL A 43 -5.77 -9.36 -6.91
CA VAL A 43 -5.05 -9.98 -5.79
C VAL A 43 -5.35 -9.18 -4.53
N PHE A 44 -5.70 -9.88 -3.46
CA PHE A 44 -5.90 -9.27 -2.15
C PHE A 44 -4.68 -9.53 -1.29
N LEU A 45 -4.09 -8.47 -0.77
CA LEU A 45 -2.92 -8.53 0.10
C LEU A 45 -3.34 -8.30 1.54
N GLY A 46 -2.86 -9.15 2.43
CA GLY A 46 -3.10 -9.02 3.86
C GLY A 46 -1.81 -8.67 4.58
N ASP A 47 -1.94 -8.08 5.77
CA ASP A 47 -0.79 -7.75 6.61
C ASP A 47 -0.48 -8.89 7.58
N GLU A 48 0.65 -8.77 8.29
CA GLU A 48 1.11 -9.80 9.21
C GLU A 48 0.26 -9.90 10.48
N GLN A 49 -0.57 -8.88 10.74
CA GLN A 49 -1.41 -8.82 11.92
C GLN A 49 -2.80 -9.40 11.69
N GLY A 50 -3.10 -9.80 10.45
CA GLY A 50 -4.41 -10.35 10.13
C GLY A 50 -5.53 -9.32 10.16
N SER A 51 -5.24 -8.07 9.78
CA SER A 51 -6.25 -7.02 9.73
C SER A 51 -7.39 -7.39 8.79
N ALA A 52 -8.61 -6.97 9.12
CA ALA A 52 -9.78 -7.20 8.26
C ALA A 52 -9.66 -6.45 6.95
N HIS A 53 -9.11 -5.22 6.99
CA HIS A 53 -8.91 -4.42 5.79
C HIS A 53 -7.76 -4.99 4.97
N GLN A 54 -7.97 -5.18 3.66
CA GLN A 54 -6.95 -5.71 2.76
C GLN A 54 -6.71 -4.72 1.62
N LEU A 55 -5.53 -4.78 1.03
CA LEU A 55 -5.22 -4.00 -0.17
C LEU A 55 -5.51 -4.86 -1.40
N GLU A 56 -6.45 -4.40 -2.23
CA GLU A 56 -6.78 -5.08 -3.47
C GLU A 56 -5.96 -4.47 -4.61
N LEU A 57 -5.23 -5.31 -5.33
CA LEU A 57 -4.52 -4.89 -6.54
C LEU A 57 -5.25 -5.45 -7.76
N THR A 58 -5.58 -4.58 -8.70
CA THR A 58 -6.26 -4.98 -9.94
C THR A 58 -5.33 -4.77 -11.12
N TRP A 59 -5.13 -5.84 -11.89
CA TRP A 59 -4.37 -5.78 -13.14
C TRP A 59 -5.32 -6.03 -14.30
N LEU A 60 -5.25 -5.16 -15.33
CA LEU A 60 -6.09 -5.26 -16.52
C LEU A 60 -5.21 -5.53 -17.74
N ALA A 61 -5.53 -6.61 -18.47
CA ALA A 61 -4.71 -7.05 -19.61
C ALA A 61 -4.59 -5.99 -20.71
N ASN A 62 -5.65 -5.19 -20.90
CA ASN A 62 -5.69 -4.19 -21.97
C ASN A 62 -5.08 -2.84 -21.59
N ARG A 63 -4.70 -2.67 -20.33
CA ARG A 63 -4.15 -1.39 -19.88
C ARG A 63 -2.65 -1.36 -20.08
N LYS A 64 -2.17 -0.43 -20.90
CA LYS A 64 -0.74 -0.27 -21.19
C LYS A 64 -0.17 1.05 -20.71
N GLU A 65 -1.03 2.06 -20.54
CA GLU A 65 -0.59 3.39 -20.14
C GLU A 65 -0.66 3.55 -18.62
N PRO A 66 0.25 4.35 -18.05
CA PRO A 66 0.20 4.64 -16.61
C PRO A 66 -1.16 5.17 -16.20
N TYR A 67 -1.58 4.83 -14.99
CA TYR A 67 -2.81 5.36 -14.43
C TYR A 67 -2.62 6.82 -14.06
N LYS A 68 -3.64 7.62 -14.33
CA LYS A 68 -3.62 9.04 -14.01
C LYS A 68 -4.15 9.23 -12.60
N LEU A 69 -3.29 9.64 -11.70
CA LEU A 69 -3.65 9.78 -10.29
C LEU A 69 -4.09 11.20 -9.92
N GLY A 70 -4.19 12.08 -10.92
CA GLY A 70 -4.59 13.47 -10.71
C GLY A 70 -3.61 14.19 -9.81
N ASP A 71 -4.12 14.93 -8.83
CA ASP A 71 -3.25 15.61 -7.86
C ASP A 71 -2.60 14.65 -6.88
N ASN A 72 -3.04 13.39 -6.88
CA ASN A 72 -2.49 12.32 -6.04
C ASN A 72 -2.50 12.68 -4.54
N GLU A 73 -3.61 13.26 -4.09
CA GLU A 73 -3.74 13.70 -2.70
C GLU A 73 -4.47 12.69 -1.81
N PHE A 74 -4.58 11.47 -2.26
CA PHE A 74 -5.11 10.38 -1.46
C PHE A 74 -3.98 9.40 -1.15
N HIS A 75 -4.13 8.62 -0.08
CA HIS A 75 -3.11 7.65 0.27
C HIS A 75 -3.66 6.54 1.16
N LEU A 76 -2.95 5.43 1.18
CA LEU A 76 -3.15 4.34 2.12
C LEU A 76 -2.18 4.58 3.28
N ALA A 77 -2.55 4.21 4.49
CA ALA A 77 -1.68 4.36 5.65
C ALA A 77 -1.51 3.02 6.36
N LEU A 78 -0.28 2.72 6.75
CA LEU A 78 0.03 1.56 7.57
C LEU A 78 0.82 2.03 8.79
N ARG A 79 0.55 1.39 9.92
CA ARG A 79 1.26 1.66 11.18
C ARG A 79 2.33 0.60 11.38
N THR A 80 3.54 1.00 11.75
CA THR A 80 4.61 0.08 12.06
C THR A 80 4.82 0.01 13.57
N ASP A 81 5.35 -1.11 14.05
CA ASP A 81 5.74 -1.24 15.46
C ASP A 81 7.20 -0.83 15.69
N ASP A 82 7.95 -0.59 14.60
CA ASP A 82 9.34 -0.18 14.68
C ASP A 82 9.63 0.86 13.61
N TYR A 83 9.41 2.12 13.96
CA TYR A 83 9.55 3.24 13.03
C TYR A 83 10.97 3.37 12.48
N ALA A 84 11.97 3.25 13.34
CA ALA A 84 13.37 3.42 12.91
C ALA A 84 13.78 2.33 11.91
N ALA A 85 13.40 1.08 12.17
CA ALA A 85 13.70 -0.01 11.25
C ALA A 85 12.97 0.13 9.93
N ALA A 86 11.71 0.55 9.98
CA ALA A 86 10.92 0.78 8.76
C ALA A 86 11.54 1.88 7.92
N HIS A 87 11.92 3.00 8.53
CA HIS A 87 12.52 4.12 7.81
C HIS A 87 13.83 3.72 7.16
N ALA A 88 14.70 3.01 7.89
CA ALA A 88 15.98 2.57 7.35
C ALA A 88 15.79 1.66 6.14
N LYS A 89 14.82 0.75 6.21
CA LYS A 89 14.50 -0.15 5.10
C LYS A 89 14.01 0.61 3.88
N HIS A 90 13.07 1.51 4.08
CA HIS A 90 12.50 2.27 2.97
C HIS A 90 13.50 3.24 2.35
N GLU A 91 14.40 3.79 3.17
CA GLU A 91 15.49 4.62 2.66
C GLU A 91 16.42 3.78 1.79
N GLN A 92 16.77 2.59 2.23
CA GLN A 92 17.64 1.69 1.46
C GLN A 92 16.97 1.27 0.15
N MET A 93 15.66 1.07 0.16
CA MET A 93 14.89 0.76 -1.05
C MET A 93 14.77 1.94 -1.99
N GLY A 94 15.05 3.15 -1.51
CA GLY A 94 14.91 4.37 -2.31
C GLY A 94 13.49 4.75 -2.62
N CYS A 95 12.53 4.36 -1.80
CA CYS A 95 11.11 4.60 -2.08
C CYS A 95 10.47 5.68 -1.21
N ILE A 96 11.21 6.34 -0.33
CA ILE A 96 10.66 7.45 0.46
C ILE A 96 10.46 8.65 -0.45
N CYS A 97 9.24 9.20 -0.48
CA CYS A 97 8.93 10.33 -1.35
C CYS A 97 8.61 11.61 -0.60
N TYR A 98 8.31 11.53 0.71
CA TYR A 98 8.04 12.71 1.51
C TYR A 98 8.20 12.38 2.99
N GLU A 99 8.75 13.33 3.76
CA GLU A 99 8.90 13.18 5.20
C GLU A 99 8.32 14.38 5.91
N ASN A 100 7.57 14.11 6.98
CA ASN A 100 7.05 15.15 7.86
C ASN A 100 7.59 14.87 9.26
N THR A 101 8.78 15.39 9.55
CA THR A 101 9.46 15.12 10.81
C THR A 101 8.72 15.71 12.01
N ALA A 102 8.00 16.80 11.80
CA ALA A 102 7.23 17.42 12.89
C ALA A 102 6.12 16.50 13.39
N MET A 103 5.49 15.74 12.48
CA MET A 103 4.43 14.81 12.85
C MET A 103 4.96 13.40 13.12
N GLY A 104 6.23 13.13 12.79
CA GLY A 104 6.83 11.82 12.98
C GLY A 104 6.31 10.78 11.99
N ILE A 105 6.05 11.19 10.75
CA ILE A 105 5.55 10.31 9.70
C ILE A 105 6.34 10.53 8.42
N TYR A 106 6.23 9.55 7.51
CA TYR A 106 6.78 9.70 6.18
C TYR A 106 5.93 8.90 5.18
N PHE A 107 6.17 9.14 3.90
CA PHE A 107 5.46 8.47 2.83
C PHE A 107 6.43 7.75 1.92
N ILE A 108 6.01 6.58 1.45
CA ILE A 108 6.71 5.86 0.39
C ILE A 108 5.84 5.87 -0.85
N VAL A 109 6.48 5.69 -2.02
CA VAL A 109 5.77 5.65 -3.30
C VAL A 109 5.92 4.27 -3.90
N ASP A 110 4.82 3.71 -4.38
CA ASP A 110 4.84 2.39 -5.02
C ASP A 110 5.20 2.50 -6.51
N PRO A 111 5.35 1.37 -7.23
CA PRO A 111 5.77 1.41 -8.65
C PRO A 111 4.82 2.17 -9.59
N ASP A 112 3.55 2.32 -9.21
CA ASP A 112 2.56 3.03 -10.03
C ASP A 112 2.34 4.48 -9.58
N GLY A 113 3.05 4.92 -8.55
CA GLY A 113 2.96 6.29 -8.06
C GLY A 113 2.02 6.49 -6.89
N TYR A 114 1.40 5.44 -6.37
CA TYR A 114 0.54 5.54 -5.20
C TYR A 114 1.39 5.81 -3.95
N TRP A 115 0.94 6.74 -3.13
CA TRP A 115 1.61 7.06 -1.88
C TRP A 115 1.06 6.21 -0.73
N VAL A 116 1.96 5.75 0.12
CA VAL A 116 1.60 5.02 1.33
C VAL A 116 2.25 5.72 2.51
N GLU A 117 1.42 6.10 3.47
CA GLU A 117 1.87 6.78 4.69
C GLU A 117 2.31 5.75 5.71
N ILE A 118 3.45 6.00 6.34
CA ILE A 118 3.98 5.13 7.40
C ILE A 118 3.83 5.86 8.73
N LEU A 119 3.05 5.25 9.62
CA LEU A 119 2.72 5.81 10.92
C LEU A 119 3.50 5.12 12.04
N PRO A 120 3.88 5.86 13.09
CA PRO A 120 4.55 5.28 14.24
C PRO A 120 3.58 4.44 15.09
N PRO A 121 4.06 3.75 16.12
CA PRO A 121 3.18 3.03 17.06
C PRO A 121 2.15 3.97 17.66
N VAL A 122 0.98 3.42 18.00
CA VAL A 122 -0.16 4.23 18.50
C VAL A 122 0.24 5.12 19.68
N VAL A 123 1.05 4.61 20.60
CA VAL A 123 1.44 5.36 21.80
C VAL A 123 2.29 6.58 21.50
N GLU A 124 2.87 6.66 20.30
CA GLU A 124 3.71 7.78 19.87
C GLU A 124 3.02 8.67 18.85
N GLU A 125 1.79 8.34 18.51
CA GLU A 125 1.04 9.06 17.50
C GLU A 125 0.72 10.48 17.98
N LYS A 126 0.91 11.44 17.06
CA LYS A 126 0.73 12.86 17.38
C LYS A 126 -0.48 13.48 16.67
N TYR A 127 -1.22 12.67 15.91
CA TYR A 127 -2.44 13.15 15.27
C TYR A 127 -3.40 12.01 14.98
#